data_d723527d4eb63b5be4a23259d4abe046
#
_entry.id   d723527d4eb63b5be4a23259d4abe046
#
_cell.length_a   1.000
_cell.length_b   1.000
_cell.length_c   1.000
_cell.angle_alpha   90.00
_cell.angle_beta   90.00
_cell.angle_gamma   90.00
#
_symmetry.space_group_name_H-M   'P 1'
#
loop_
_entity.id
_entity.type
_entity.pdbx_description
1 polymer ?
#
loop_
_entity_poly.entity_id
_entity_poly.type
_entity_poly.pdbx_seq_one_letter_code
_entity_poly.pdbx_strand_id
1 'polypeptide(L)'
;IKALKGIVFITLMSGVGMAIPQVIIAKFTGAELPALVGSLFSILVTVWLTKRKTGSVEEVENESVGEIIKACSPFILVFIFVLLASSLCPPVNNFLTSVTTHLHVYLGKNPNDLPINWLSSPGTLILLAGIIGGKIQGLSLSRMFKILLHVLKTIGMTTITVCAIVGLAKVMVYAGMTKALAVALVSLLGPAYPLFAPLIGALGTFLTGSATSANVLFGNLQYSAAQSLGVSKYWI
;
A
#
# COMPACT_ATOMS: atom_id res chain seq x y z
N ILE A 1 20.60 -10.01 -19.78
CA ILE A 1 20.18 -9.25 -20.99
C ILE A 1 19.56 -10.18 -22.04
N LYS A 2 20.09 -11.40 -22.31
CA LYS A 2 19.48 -12.36 -23.28
C LYS A 2 18.08 -12.83 -22.85
N ALA A 3 17.81 -13.01 -21.55
CA ALA A 3 16.50 -13.42 -21.02
C ALA A 3 15.41 -12.36 -21.19
N LEU A 4 15.77 -11.09 -21.35
CA LEU A 4 14.83 -9.99 -21.57
C LEU A 4 14.40 -9.82 -23.03
N LYS A 5 15.14 -10.39 -23.99
CA LYS A 5 14.77 -10.35 -25.41
C LYS A 5 13.43 -11.05 -25.63
N GLY A 6 12.43 -10.27 -26.00
CA GLY A 6 11.08 -10.75 -26.26
C GLY A 6 10.09 -10.59 -25.10
N ILE A 7 10.57 -10.28 -23.89
CA ILE A 7 9.72 -10.06 -22.71
C ILE A 7 9.57 -8.55 -22.41
N VAL A 8 10.50 -7.71 -22.90
CA VAL A 8 10.51 -6.27 -22.65
C VAL A 8 9.18 -5.61 -22.99
N PHE A 9 8.60 -5.95 -24.13
CA PHE A 9 7.31 -5.38 -24.54
C PHE A 9 6.18 -5.78 -23.58
N ILE A 10 6.13 -7.04 -23.14
CA ILE A 10 5.12 -7.53 -22.19
C ILE A 10 5.32 -6.82 -20.85
N THR A 11 6.56 -6.68 -20.39
CA THR A 11 6.89 -5.99 -19.13
C THR A 11 6.47 -4.51 -19.16
N LEU A 12 6.77 -3.80 -20.25
CA LEU A 12 6.37 -2.41 -20.42
C LEU A 12 4.85 -2.25 -20.46
N MET A 13 4.17 -3.09 -21.25
CA MET A 13 2.70 -3.06 -21.34
C MET A 13 2.01 -3.44 -20.03
N SER A 14 2.58 -4.37 -19.28
CA SER A 14 2.12 -4.72 -17.93
C SER A 14 2.27 -3.54 -16.97
N GLY A 15 3.40 -2.83 -17.03
CA GLY A 15 3.62 -1.60 -16.25
C GLY A 15 2.64 -0.48 -16.61
N VAL A 16 2.41 -0.25 -17.90
CA VAL A 16 1.42 0.72 -18.38
C VAL A 16 0.00 0.30 -17.97
N GLY A 17 -0.32 -1.01 -18.08
CA GLY A 17 -1.59 -1.59 -17.63
C GLY A 17 -1.83 -1.45 -16.13
N MET A 18 -0.77 -1.31 -15.34
CA MET A 18 -0.86 -0.98 -13.91
C MET A 18 -1.02 0.54 -13.70
N ALA A 19 -0.19 1.35 -14.33
CA ALA A 19 -0.09 2.78 -14.08
C ALA A 19 -1.35 3.56 -14.49
N ILE A 20 -1.90 3.29 -15.69
CA ILE A 20 -3.06 4.03 -16.19
C ILE A 20 -4.29 3.87 -15.29
N PRO A 21 -4.73 2.64 -14.92
CA PRO A 21 -5.87 2.48 -14.01
C PRO A 21 -5.60 3.08 -12.63
N GLN A 22 -4.36 3.02 -12.12
CA GLN A 22 -4.01 3.64 -10.84
C GLN A 22 -4.24 5.15 -10.85
N VAL A 23 -3.79 5.85 -11.88
CA VAL A 23 -3.97 7.30 -12.01
C VAL A 23 -5.45 7.66 -12.10
N ILE A 24 -6.22 6.92 -12.88
CA ILE A 24 -7.66 7.16 -13.06
C ILE A 24 -8.38 6.94 -11.72
N ILE A 25 -8.16 5.80 -11.09
CA ILE A 25 -8.86 5.43 -9.84
C ILE A 25 -8.45 6.34 -8.68
N ALA A 26 -7.16 6.72 -8.57
CA ALA A 26 -6.69 7.64 -7.54
C ALA A 26 -7.44 8.99 -7.57
N LYS A 27 -7.85 9.44 -8.74
CA LYS A 27 -8.62 10.69 -8.91
C LYS A 27 -10.02 10.61 -8.31
N PHE A 28 -10.64 9.43 -8.29
CA PHE A 28 -12.03 9.24 -7.86
C PHE A 28 -12.18 8.63 -6.46
N THR A 29 -11.25 7.78 -6.03
CA THR A 29 -11.40 6.96 -4.81
C THR A 29 -10.35 7.20 -3.74
N GLY A 30 -9.39 8.11 -3.98
CA GLY A 30 -8.29 8.34 -3.04
C GLY A 30 -7.18 7.29 -3.14
N ALA A 31 -6.44 7.06 -2.05
CA ALA A 31 -5.17 6.31 -2.07
C ALA A 31 -5.31 4.78 -1.93
N GLU A 32 -6.44 4.27 -1.48
CA GLU A 32 -6.57 2.87 -1.04
C GLU A 32 -6.80 1.87 -2.17
N LEU A 33 -7.59 2.24 -3.19
CA LEU A 33 -8.02 1.36 -4.27
C LEU A 33 -7.11 1.34 -5.51
N PRO A 34 -6.34 2.38 -5.83
CA PRO A 34 -5.60 2.45 -7.10
C PRO A 34 -4.65 1.26 -7.31
N ALA A 35 -3.93 0.84 -6.27
CA ALA A 35 -2.99 -0.26 -6.36
C ALA A 35 -3.68 -1.62 -6.63
N LEU A 36 -4.84 -1.86 -6.00
CA LEU A 36 -5.61 -3.08 -6.20
C LEU A 36 -6.16 -3.16 -7.62
N VAL A 37 -6.80 -2.10 -8.10
CA VAL A 37 -7.35 -2.06 -9.47
C VAL A 37 -6.24 -2.12 -10.50
N GLY A 38 -5.15 -1.35 -10.31
CA GLY A 38 -4.00 -1.36 -11.21
C GLY A 38 -3.35 -2.74 -11.33
N SER A 39 -3.20 -3.47 -10.22
CA SER A 39 -2.63 -4.83 -10.24
C SER A 39 -3.52 -5.82 -11.01
N LEU A 40 -4.84 -5.77 -10.84
CA LEU A 40 -5.78 -6.60 -11.59
C LEU A 40 -5.68 -6.33 -13.10
N PHE A 41 -5.67 -5.07 -13.51
CA PHE A 41 -5.48 -4.71 -14.92
C PHE A 41 -4.13 -5.17 -15.46
N SER A 42 -3.06 -5.02 -14.68
CA SER A 42 -1.72 -5.49 -15.05
C SER A 42 -1.71 -7.01 -15.30
N ILE A 43 -2.35 -7.79 -14.43
CA ILE A 43 -2.48 -9.24 -14.60
C ILE A 43 -3.23 -9.56 -15.88
N LEU A 44 -4.38 -8.91 -16.13
CA LEU A 44 -5.18 -9.15 -17.33
C LEU A 44 -4.40 -8.84 -18.61
N VAL A 45 -3.69 -7.70 -18.65
CA VAL A 45 -2.83 -7.31 -19.78
C VAL A 45 -1.70 -8.31 -19.98
N THR A 46 -1.05 -8.75 -18.90
CA THR A 46 0.05 -9.71 -18.96
C THR A 46 -0.43 -11.04 -19.51
N VAL A 47 -1.52 -11.58 -18.97
CA VAL A 47 -2.11 -12.85 -19.43
C VAL A 47 -2.53 -12.77 -20.90
N TRP A 48 -3.18 -11.68 -21.30
CA TRP A 48 -3.63 -11.49 -22.68
C TRP A 48 -2.45 -11.41 -23.66
N LEU A 49 -1.41 -10.66 -23.33
CA LEU A 49 -0.22 -10.55 -24.19
C LEU A 49 0.56 -11.86 -24.25
N THR A 50 0.68 -12.57 -23.13
CA THR A 50 1.39 -13.85 -23.09
C THR A 50 0.66 -14.90 -23.93
N LYS A 51 -0.66 -15.00 -23.81
CA LYS A 51 -1.46 -15.91 -24.65
C LYS A 51 -1.31 -15.62 -26.15
N ARG A 52 -1.27 -14.34 -26.54
CA ARG A 52 -1.05 -13.96 -27.94
C ARG A 52 0.33 -14.34 -28.46
N LYS A 53 1.35 -14.32 -27.62
CA LYS A 53 2.74 -14.55 -28.04
C LYS A 53 3.13 -16.02 -28.01
N THR A 54 2.66 -16.79 -27.06
CA THR A 54 3.12 -18.16 -26.80
C THR A 54 2.23 -19.22 -27.45
N GLY A 55 1.03 -18.85 -27.91
CA GLY A 55 0.13 -19.73 -28.70
C GLY A 55 -0.50 -20.90 -27.94
N SER A 56 0.07 -21.36 -26.87
CA SER A 56 -0.47 -22.36 -25.95
C SER A 56 0.15 -22.15 -24.57
N VAL A 57 -0.70 -21.81 -23.62
CA VAL A 57 -0.39 -22.11 -22.21
C VAL A 57 -0.53 -23.63 -22.14
N GLU A 58 0.52 -24.37 -21.74
CA GLU A 58 0.37 -25.77 -21.35
C GLU A 58 -0.90 -25.88 -20.52
N GLU A 59 -1.74 -26.88 -20.86
CA GLU A 59 -2.99 -27.12 -20.11
C GLU A 59 -2.60 -27.34 -18.64
N VAL A 60 -2.69 -26.25 -17.88
CA VAL A 60 -2.79 -26.33 -16.42
C VAL A 60 -4.03 -27.16 -16.17
N GLU A 61 -3.89 -28.28 -15.44
CA GLU A 61 -5.00 -29.14 -15.03
C GLU A 61 -6.26 -28.30 -14.84
N ASN A 62 -7.35 -28.70 -15.52
CA ASN A 62 -8.63 -27.97 -15.51
C ASN A 62 -9.21 -27.95 -14.09
N GLU A 63 -8.64 -27.15 -13.21
CA GLU A 63 -9.26 -26.89 -11.92
C GLU A 63 -10.61 -26.21 -12.14
N SER A 64 -11.61 -26.70 -11.46
CA SER A 64 -12.95 -26.11 -11.50
C SER A 64 -12.87 -24.64 -11.11
N VAL A 65 -13.56 -23.78 -11.85
CA VAL A 65 -13.67 -22.32 -11.53
C VAL A 65 -14.10 -22.12 -10.07
N GLY A 66 -14.92 -23.04 -9.51
CA GLY A 66 -15.32 -23.02 -8.11
C GLY A 66 -14.15 -23.21 -7.14
N GLU A 67 -13.19 -24.07 -7.46
CA GLU A 67 -11.99 -24.30 -6.64
C GLU A 67 -11.06 -23.09 -6.68
N ILE A 68 -10.90 -22.47 -7.85
CA ILE A 68 -10.13 -21.24 -8.01
C ILE A 68 -10.75 -20.10 -7.19
N ILE A 69 -12.06 -19.89 -7.27
CA ILE A 69 -12.77 -18.89 -6.47
C ILE A 69 -12.63 -19.18 -4.98
N LYS A 70 -12.75 -20.43 -4.57
CA LYS A 70 -12.56 -20.86 -3.17
C LYS A 70 -11.14 -20.59 -2.70
N ALA A 71 -10.12 -20.90 -3.50
CA ALA A 71 -8.72 -20.62 -3.20
C ALA A 71 -8.44 -19.12 -3.10
N CYS A 72 -9.01 -18.31 -4.00
CA CYS A 72 -8.85 -16.85 -4.03
C CYS A 72 -9.76 -16.11 -3.04
N SER A 73 -10.64 -16.81 -2.31
CA SER A 73 -11.67 -16.19 -1.45
C SER A 73 -11.13 -15.16 -0.45
N PRO A 74 -9.96 -15.31 0.23
CA PRO A 74 -9.46 -14.29 1.15
C PRO A 74 -9.12 -12.98 0.41
N PHE A 75 -8.53 -13.08 -0.78
CA PHE A 75 -8.17 -11.90 -1.58
C PHE A 75 -9.39 -11.17 -2.13
N ILE A 76 -10.39 -11.92 -2.60
CA ILE A 76 -11.68 -11.38 -3.04
C ILE A 76 -12.37 -10.65 -1.90
N LEU A 77 -12.37 -11.23 -0.69
CA LEU A 77 -12.96 -10.62 0.50
C LEU A 77 -12.21 -9.36 0.93
N VAL A 78 -10.87 -9.34 0.88
CA VAL A 78 -10.09 -8.12 1.15
C VAL A 78 -10.53 -7.01 0.18
N PHE A 79 -10.63 -7.32 -1.11
CA PHE A 79 -11.06 -6.35 -2.12
C PHE A 79 -12.46 -5.81 -1.83
N ILE A 80 -13.42 -6.70 -1.53
CA ILE A 80 -14.80 -6.32 -1.19
C ILE A 80 -14.83 -5.45 0.07
N PHE A 81 -14.11 -5.81 1.12
CA PHE A 81 -14.11 -5.08 2.39
C PHE A 81 -13.46 -3.70 2.25
N VAL A 82 -12.38 -3.59 1.49
CA VAL A 82 -11.75 -2.29 1.20
C VAL A 82 -12.68 -1.41 0.37
N LEU A 83 -13.40 -1.97 -0.61
CA LEU A 83 -14.41 -1.24 -1.37
C LEU A 83 -15.54 -0.73 -0.48
N LEU A 84 -16.07 -1.59 0.39
CA LEU A 84 -17.15 -1.23 1.31
C LEU A 84 -16.71 -0.19 2.36
N ALA A 85 -15.46 -0.26 2.81
CA ALA A 85 -14.89 0.70 3.75
C ALA A 85 -14.45 2.02 3.11
N SER A 86 -14.41 2.08 1.78
CA SER A 86 -14.00 3.29 1.04
C SER A 86 -15.13 4.33 1.00
N SER A 87 -14.79 5.54 0.55
CA SER A 87 -15.74 6.63 0.33
C SER A 87 -16.82 6.33 -0.73
N LEU A 88 -16.69 5.23 -1.47
CA LEU A 88 -17.69 4.77 -2.45
C LEU A 88 -18.99 4.27 -1.81
N CYS A 89 -18.91 3.77 -0.56
CA CYS A 89 -20.05 3.28 0.21
C CYS A 89 -20.24 4.10 1.50
N PRO A 90 -20.73 5.35 1.43
CA PRO A 90 -20.82 6.25 2.58
C PRO A 90 -21.52 5.65 3.83
N PRO A 91 -22.64 4.91 3.72
CA PRO A 91 -23.29 4.37 4.91
C PRO A 91 -22.41 3.36 5.67
N VAL A 92 -21.67 2.50 4.94
CA VAL A 92 -20.75 1.51 5.56
C VAL A 92 -19.50 2.21 6.11
N ASN A 93 -18.92 3.14 5.33
CA ASN A 93 -17.77 3.92 5.77
C ASN A 93 -18.08 4.69 7.06
N ASN A 94 -19.20 5.40 7.14
CA ASN A 94 -19.61 6.15 8.33
C ASN A 94 -19.80 5.24 9.55
N PHE A 95 -20.37 4.05 9.37
CA PHE A 95 -20.51 3.07 10.44
C PHE A 95 -19.13 2.56 10.91
N LEU A 96 -18.24 2.19 9.99
CA LEU A 96 -16.90 1.68 10.34
C LEU A 96 -16.02 2.75 10.99
N THR A 97 -16.14 4.01 10.58
CA THR A 97 -15.40 5.14 11.15
C THR A 97 -15.97 5.66 12.45
N SER A 98 -17.22 5.30 12.81
CA SER A 98 -17.82 5.71 14.09
C SER A 98 -17.09 5.11 15.30
N VAL A 99 -16.40 3.98 15.13
CA VAL A 99 -15.62 3.32 16.17
C VAL A 99 -14.17 3.78 16.10
N THR A 100 -13.94 5.04 16.47
CA THR A 100 -12.61 5.65 16.47
C THR A 100 -12.25 6.11 17.87
N THR A 101 -11.02 5.78 18.32
CA THR A 101 -10.46 6.29 19.57
C THR A 101 -9.40 7.33 19.25
N HIS A 102 -9.49 8.49 19.86
CA HIS A 102 -8.51 9.57 19.73
C HIS A 102 -7.52 9.50 20.89
N LEU A 103 -6.24 9.34 20.60
CA LEU A 103 -5.17 9.33 21.59
C LEU A 103 -4.34 10.61 21.48
N HIS A 104 -4.20 11.33 22.58
CA HIS A 104 -3.34 12.49 22.72
C HIS A 104 -1.92 12.01 23.09
N VAL A 105 -1.08 11.74 22.10
CA VAL A 105 0.26 11.17 22.33
C VAL A 105 1.32 12.25 22.53
N TYR A 106 1.11 13.43 21.98
CA TYR A 106 2.07 14.54 22.04
C TYR A 106 1.42 15.79 22.64
N LEU A 107 1.97 16.24 23.76
CA LEU A 107 1.48 17.40 24.53
C LEU A 107 2.27 18.70 24.23
N GLY A 108 3.09 18.75 23.17
CA GLY A 108 3.87 19.91 22.78
C GLY A 108 3.04 21.01 22.10
N LYS A 109 3.75 21.99 21.47
CA LYS A 109 3.14 23.20 20.90
C LYS A 109 2.03 22.98 19.86
N ASN A 110 1.96 21.80 19.24
CA ASN A 110 0.91 21.40 18.30
C ASN A 110 0.48 19.97 18.65
N PRO A 111 -0.44 19.80 19.62
CA PRO A 111 -0.93 18.49 19.97
C PRO A 111 -1.67 17.90 18.77
N ASN A 112 -1.18 16.75 18.29
CA ASN A 112 -1.85 15.99 17.24
C ASN A 112 -2.55 14.80 17.86
N ASP A 113 -3.85 14.72 17.64
CA ASP A 113 -4.62 13.53 17.96
C ASP A 113 -4.24 12.41 17.01
N LEU A 114 -3.97 11.24 17.56
CA LEU A 114 -3.80 10.02 16.80
C LEU A 114 -5.15 9.28 16.76
N PRO A 115 -5.88 9.32 15.63
CA PRO A 115 -7.11 8.55 15.51
C PRO A 115 -6.79 7.07 15.27
N ILE A 116 -7.31 6.20 16.13
CA ILE A 116 -7.25 4.75 15.95
C ILE A 116 -8.62 4.30 15.44
N ASN A 117 -8.68 4.00 14.16
CA ASN A 117 -9.87 3.50 13.49
C ASN A 117 -9.93 1.97 13.63
N TRP A 118 -10.62 1.47 14.62
CA TRP A 118 -10.61 0.03 14.94
C TRP A 118 -11.22 -0.84 13.84
N LEU A 119 -12.33 -0.43 13.26
CA LEU A 119 -13.06 -1.22 12.27
C LEU A 119 -12.67 -0.89 10.84
N SER A 120 -12.42 0.39 10.51
CA SER A 120 -12.05 0.80 9.15
C SER A 120 -10.55 0.64 8.86
N SER A 121 -9.75 0.23 9.84
CA SER A 121 -8.32 -0.05 9.63
C SER A 121 -8.12 -1.18 8.61
N PRO A 122 -7.24 -0.99 7.61
CA PRO A 122 -6.92 -2.06 6.65
C PRO A 122 -6.49 -3.36 7.30
N GLY A 123 -5.77 -3.30 8.42
CA GLY A 123 -5.37 -4.49 9.18
C GLY A 123 -6.55 -5.29 9.71
N THR A 124 -7.59 -4.63 10.23
CA THR A 124 -8.81 -5.28 10.71
C THR A 124 -9.58 -5.93 9.56
N LEU A 125 -9.70 -5.22 8.43
CA LEU A 125 -10.39 -5.73 7.23
C LEU A 125 -9.67 -6.96 6.65
N ILE A 126 -8.34 -6.95 6.59
CA ILE A 126 -7.53 -8.09 6.13
C ILE A 126 -7.67 -9.27 7.08
N LEU A 127 -7.67 -9.04 8.40
CA LEU A 127 -7.85 -10.08 9.40
C LEU A 127 -9.22 -10.75 9.25
N LEU A 128 -10.29 -9.97 9.12
CA LEU A 128 -11.65 -10.47 8.91
C LEU A 128 -11.76 -11.26 7.60
N ALA A 129 -11.19 -10.75 6.51
CA ALA A 129 -11.16 -11.44 5.24
C ALA A 129 -10.40 -12.78 5.32
N GLY A 130 -9.29 -12.80 6.07
CA GLY A 130 -8.51 -14.02 6.32
C GLY A 130 -9.29 -15.06 7.12
N ILE A 131 -10.04 -14.65 8.15
CA ILE A 131 -10.87 -15.56 8.96
C ILE A 131 -12.03 -16.12 8.13
N ILE A 132 -12.77 -15.26 7.42
CA ILE A 132 -13.92 -15.70 6.63
C ILE A 132 -13.44 -16.54 5.42
N GLY A 133 -12.42 -16.10 4.70
CA GLY A 133 -11.85 -16.83 3.58
C GLY A 133 -11.25 -18.18 4.01
N GLY A 134 -10.56 -18.22 5.13
CA GLY A 134 -10.06 -19.48 5.72
C GLY A 134 -11.20 -20.46 6.07
N LYS A 135 -12.33 -19.94 6.53
CA LYS A 135 -13.54 -20.76 6.79
C LYS A 135 -14.13 -21.30 5.49
N ILE A 136 -14.20 -20.48 4.44
CA ILE A 136 -14.65 -20.89 3.09
C ILE A 136 -13.73 -21.99 2.53
N GLN A 137 -12.43 -21.90 2.77
CA GLN A 137 -11.44 -22.91 2.37
C GLN A 137 -11.52 -24.20 3.21
N GLY A 138 -12.33 -24.23 4.28
CA GLY A 138 -12.53 -25.41 5.13
C GLY A 138 -11.60 -25.48 6.35
N LEU A 139 -10.89 -24.40 6.68
CA LEU A 139 -10.07 -24.36 7.89
C LEU A 139 -10.94 -24.28 9.15
N SER A 140 -10.55 -25.02 10.19
CA SER A 140 -11.17 -24.90 11.52
C SER A 140 -10.68 -23.64 12.24
N LEU A 141 -11.54 -23.03 13.07
CA LEU A 141 -11.19 -21.83 13.85
C LEU A 141 -9.98 -22.06 14.75
N SER A 142 -9.87 -23.26 15.35
CA SER A 142 -8.72 -23.64 16.17
C SER A 142 -7.40 -23.62 15.37
N ARG A 143 -7.44 -24.09 14.13
CA ARG A 143 -6.27 -24.09 13.26
C ARG A 143 -5.91 -22.67 12.83
N MET A 144 -6.90 -21.84 12.51
CA MET A 144 -6.68 -20.42 12.18
C MET A 144 -6.07 -19.66 13.36
N PHE A 145 -6.54 -19.91 14.59
CA PHE A 145 -5.97 -19.29 15.79
C PHE A 145 -4.51 -19.72 16.03
N LYS A 146 -4.18 -20.99 15.82
CA LYS A 146 -2.78 -21.46 15.90
C LYS A 146 -1.89 -20.79 14.86
N ILE A 147 -2.39 -20.63 13.63
CA ILE A 147 -1.66 -19.91 12.55
C ILE A 147 -1.45 -18.45 12.97
N LEU A 148 -2.48 -17.79 13.49
CA LEU A 148 -2.39 -16.39 13.96
C LEU A 148 -1.33 -16.23 15.05
N LEU A 149 -1.33 -17.11 16.05
CA LEU A 149 -0.31 -17.09 17.11
C LEU A 149 1.10 -17.33 16.56
N HIS A 150 1.25 -18.24 15.61
CA HIS A 150 2.53 -18.49 14.96
C HIS A 150 3.02 -17.25 14.19
N VAL A 151 2.14 -16.63 13.41
CA VAL A 151 2.44 -15.39 12.69
C VAL A 151 2.85 -14.27 13.66
N LEU A 152 2.10 -14.06 14.75
CA LEU A 152 2.43 -13.05 15.76
C LEU A 152 3.83 -13.23 16.34
N LYS A 153 4.25 -14.47 16.57
CA LYS A 153 5.63 -14.78 17.02
C LYS A 153 6.66 -14.45 15.96
N THR A 154 6.37 -14.77 14.71
CA THR A 154 7.31 -14.58 13.58
C THR A 154 7.51 -13.11 13.22
N ILE A 155 6.43 -12.30 13.27
CA ILE A 155 6.50 -10.89 12.91
C ILE A 155 7.02 -9.97 14.03
N GLY A 156 7.37 -10.50 15.20
CA GLY A 156 7.80 -9.70 16.35
C GLY A 156 8.94 -8.73 16.02
N MET A 157 10.01 -9.21 15.38
CA MET A 157 11.13 -8.36 14.97
C MET A 157 10.73 -7.32 13.92
N THR A 158 9.89 -7.68 12.96
CA THR A 158 9.35 -6.75 11.97
C THR A 158 8.52 -5.66 12.63
N THR A 159 7.71 -6.00 13.63
CA THR A 159 6.92 -5.04 14.40
C THR A 159 7.82 -4.04 15.12
N ILE A 160 8.88 -4.50 15.80
CA ILE A 160 9.85 -3.63 16.47
C ILE A 160 10.50 -2.67 15.46
N THR A 161 10.93 -3.20 14.32
CA THR A 161 11.55 -2.40 13.25
C THR A 161 10.60 -1.31 12.74
N VAL A 162 9.36 -1.66 12.43
CA VAL A 162 8.35 -0.69 11.95
C VAL A 162 8.05 0.36 13.02
N CYS A 163 7.87 -0.04 14.28
CA CYS A 163 7.67 0.89 15.38
C CYS A 163 8.86 1.85 15.55
N ALA A 164 10.10 1.35 15.44
CA ALA A 164 11.29 2.18 15.51
C ALA A 164 11.37 3.19 14.36
N ILE A 165 11.06 2.78 13.12
CA ILE A 165 11.04 3.67 11.95
C ILE A 165 9.97 4.76 12.11
N VAL A 166 8.76 4.38 12.53
CA VAL A 166 7.67 5.34 12.76
C VAL A 166 8.03 6.31 13.89
N GLY A 167 8.60 5.79 14.98
CA GLY A 167 9.10 6.61 16.10
C GLY A 167 10.17 7.61 15.64
N LEU A 168 11.17 7.16 14.88
CA LEU A 168 12.20 8.03 14.30
C LEU A 168 11.60 9.12 13.43
N ALA A 169 10.68 8.77 12.52
CA ALA A 169 10.01 9.72 11.64
C ALA A 169 9.27 10.80 12.46
N LYS A 170 8.55 10.42 13.52
CA LYS A 170 7.85 11.36 14.38
C LYS A 170 8.79 12.26 15.16
N VAL A 171 9.88 11.73 15.72
CA VAL A 171 10.91 12.52 16.39
C VAL A 171 11.51 13.55 15.43
N MET A 172 11.84 13.16 14.21
CA MET A 172 12.37 14.09 13.20
C MET A 172 11.38 15.21 12.87
N VAL A 173 10.08 14.89 12.75
CA VAL A 173 9.04 15.90 12.50
C VAL A 173 8.90 16.86 13.69
N TYR A 174 8.79 16.35 14.90
CA TYR A 174 8.62 17.17 16.12
C TYR A 174 9.84 18.01 16.47
N ALA A 175 11.04 17.50 16.19
CA ALA A 175 12.29 18.24 16.34
C ALA A 175 12.54 19.29 15.23
N GLY A 176 11.67 19.36 14.20
CA GLY A 176 11.86 20.25 13.06
C GLY A 176 12.95 19.82 12.08
N MET A 177 13.60 18.68 12.30
CA MET A 177 14.69 18.16 11.47
C MET A 177 14.22 17.90 10.04
N THR A 178 13.01 17.37 9.85
CA THR A 178 12.42 17.11 8.54
C THR A 178 12.28 18.39 7.72
N LYS A 179 11.83 19.50 8.36
CA LYS A 179 11.72 20.79 7.69
C LYS A 179 13.09 21.39 7.37
N ALA A 180 14.04 21.31 8.29
CA ALA A 180 15.40 21.78 8.06
C ALA A 180 16.08 21.06 6.90
N LEU A 181 15.93 19.72 6.84
CA LEU A 181 16.47 18.90 5.76
C LEU A 181 15.79 19.22 4.41
N ALA A 182 14.47 19.41 4.39
CA ALA A 182 13.74 19.82 3.21
C ALA A 182 14.22 21.15 2.65
N VAL A 183 14.39 22.16 3.52
CA VAL A 183 14.92 23.48 3.14
C VAL A 183 16.34 23.37 2.60
N ALA A 184 17.20 22.57 3.24
CA ALA A 184 18.57 22.34 2.76
C ALA A 184 18.60 21.68 1.37
N LEU A 185 17.78 20.67 1.14
CA LEU A 185 17.68 20.00 -0.17
C LEU A 185 17.11 20.94 -1.24
N VAL A 186 16.10 21.72 -0.91
CA VAL A 186 15.52 22.71 -1.83
C VAL A 186 16.51 23.83 -2.13
N SER A 187 17.28 24.31 -1.16
CA SER A 187 18.32 25.32 -1.39
C SER A 187 19.45 24.81 -2.27
N LEU A 188 19.76 23.51 -2.21
CA LEU A 188 20.80 22.88 -3.04
C LEU A 188 20.32 22.61 -4.47
N LEU A 189 19.12 22.07 -4.62
CA LEU A 189 18.57 21.58 -5.89
C LEU A 189 17.66 22.61 -6.59
N GLY A 190 17.14 23.58 -5.86
CA GLY A 190 16.24 24.58 -6.37
C GLY A 190 15.02 23.99 -7.09
N PRO A 191 14.61 24.57 -8.23
CA PRO A 191 13.48 24.10 -9.04
C PRO A 191 13.67 22.68 -9.60
N ALA A 192 14.90 22.14 -9.60
CA ALA A 192 15.17 20.77 -10.05
C ALA A 192 14.80 19.71 -9.01
N TYR A 193 14.46 20.08 -7.76
CA TYR A 193 14.10 19.14 -6.70
C TYR A 193 13.06 18.08 -7.13
N PRO A 194 11.99 18.40 -7.89
CA PRO A 194 10.99 17.40 -8.31
C PRO A 194 11.57 16.25 -9.13
N LEU A 195 12.67 16.47 -9.86
CA LEU A 195 13.37 15.41 -10.61
C LEU A 195 14.12 14.45 -9.66
N PHE A 196 14.58 14.95 -8.51
CA PHE A 196 15.31 14.18 -7.51
C PHE A 196 14.38 13.53 -6.46
N ALA A 197 13.16 14.02 -6.31
CA ALA A 197 12.19 13.48 -5.34
C ALA A 197 11.95 11.96 -5.50
N PRO A 198 11.77 11.41 -6.72
CA PRO A 198 11.65 9.96 -6.89
C PRO A 198 12.91 9.19 -6.48
N LEU A 199 14.11 9.76 -6.66
CA LEU A 199 15.35 9.13 -6.23
C LEU A 199 15.46 9.07 -4.70
N ILE A 200 15.02 10.11 -3.99
CA ILE A 200 14.94 10.13 -2.52
C ILE A 200 13.95 9.06 -2.04
N GLY A 201 12.80 8.94 -2.68
CA GLY A 201 11.82 7.88 -2.40
C GLY A 201 12.39 6.48 -2.67
N ALA A 202 13.09 6.29 -3.78
CA ALA A 202 13.73 5.03 -4.12
C ALA A 202 14.82 4.65 -3.11
N LEU A 203 15.68 5.59 -2.71
CA LEU A 203 16.68 5.39 -1.65
C LEU A 203 16.01 5.05 -0.31
N GLY A 204 14.92 5.73 0.02
CA GLY A 204 14.13 5.42 1.21
C GLY A 204 13.61 3.98 1.20
N THR A 205 13.06 3.56 0.08
CA THR A 205 12.55 2.19 -0.10
C THR A 205 13.69 1.15 -0.06
N PHE A 206 14.83 1.48 -0.66
CA PHE A 206 16.02 0.62 -0.63
C PHE A 206 16.55 0.43 0.81
N LEU A 207 16.65 1.52 1.57
CA LEU A 207 17.15 1.48 2.94
C LEU A 207 16.20 0.75 3.91
N THR A 208 14.90 0.95 3.75
CA THR A 208 13.89 0.38 4.66
C THR A 208 13.38 -1.00 4.22
N GLY A 209 13.63 -1.39 2.97
CA GLY A 209 13.06 -2.60 2.37
C GLY A 209 11.54 -2.54 2.16
N SER A 210 10.92 -1.37 2.34
CA SER A 210 9.46 -1.21 2.34
C SER A 210 9.03 0.17 1.84
N ALA A 211 8.20 0.22 0.80
CA ALA A 211 7.64 1.47 0.30
C ALA A 211 6.77 2.18 1.35
N THR A 212 6.04 1.43 2.17
CA THR A 212 5.23 1.99 3.27
C THR A 212 6.11 2.67 4.32
N SER A 213 7.17 2.01 4.76
CA SER A 213 8.12 2.57 5.72
C SER A 213 8.85 3.79 5.16
N ALA A 214 9.23 3.74 3.88
CA ALA A 214 9.84 4.88 3.19
C ALA A 214 8.90 6.09 3.14
N ASN A 215 7.63 5.88 2.83
CA ASN A 215 6.63 6.95 2.82
C ASN A 215 6.39 7.55 4.20
N VAL A 216 6.35 6.73 5.25
CA VAL A 216 6.25 7.22 6.64
C VAL A 216 7.46 8.09 7.01
N LEU A 217 8.66 7.68 6.62
CA LEU A 217 9.90 8.37 6.97
C LEU A 217 10.10 9.65 6.14
N PHE A 218 9.90 9.58 4.83
CA PHE A 218 10.24 10.66 3.90
C PHE A 218 9.05 11.46 3.36
N GLY A 219 7.80 11.00 3.54
CA GLY A 219 6.63 11.70 3.04
C GLY A 219 6.48 13.13 3.59
N ASN A 220 6.75 13.33 4.88
CA ASN A 220 6.75 14.67 5.48
C ASN A 220 7.90 15.55 4.96
N LEU A 221 9.04 14.97 4.58
CA LEU A 221 10.14 15.69 3.95
C LEU A 221 9.73 16.17 2.57
N GLN A 222 9.14 15.31 1.75
CA GLN A 222 8.63 15.67 0.42
C GLN A 222 7.55 16.76 0.51
N TYR A 223 6.63 16.62 1.45
CA TYR A 223 5.60 17.63 1.70
C TYR A 223 6.21 18.99 2.09
N SER A 224 7.19 19.01 2.99
CA SER A 224 7.88 20.23 3.40
C SER A 224 8.68 20.86 2.26
N ALA A 225 9.29 20.05 1.40
CA ALA A 225 9.98 20.51 0.20
C ALA A 225 9.01 21.16 -0.81
N ALA A 226 7.85 20.53 -1.04
CA ALA A 226 6.80 21.10 -1.88
C ALA A 226 6.35 22.47 -1.39
N GLN A 227 6.13 22.61 -0.09
CA GLN A 227 5.78 23.91 0.53
C GLN A 227 6.88 24.94 0.35
N SER A 228 8.15 24.57 0.51
CA SER A 228 9.28 25.47 0.36
C SER A 228 9.48 25.96 -1.08
N LEU A 229 9.11 25.12 -2.06
CA LEU A 229 9.15 25.44 -3.49
C LEU A 229 7.90 26.20 -3.97
N GLY A 230 6.83 26.26 -3.17
CA GLY A 230 5.55 26.83 -3.61
C GLY A 230 4.83 25.99 -4.67
N VAL A 231 5.16 24.69 -4.79
CA VAL A 231 4.54 23.77 -5.75
C VAL A 231 3.49 22.90 -5.08
N SER A 232 2.59 22.35 -5.88
CA SER A 232 1.57 21.43 -5.38
C SER A 232 2.22 20.19 -4.75
N LYS A 233 1.75 19.81 -3.56
CA LYS A 233 2.18 18.58 -2.85
C LYS A 233 1.96 17.29 -3.62
N TYR A 234 1.13 17.33 -4.65
CA TYR A 234 0.85 16.17 -5.53
C TYR A 234 1.86 16.05 -6.69
N TRP A 235 2.76 17.01 -6.82
CA TRP A 235 3.83 17.01 -7.85
C TRP A 235 5.13 16.40 -7.35
N ILE A 236 5.28 16.22 -6.07
CA ILE A 236 6.43 15.66 -5.38
C ILE A 236 5.99 14.46 -4.58
#